data_9cbc4842cf56c655845dbedf19ebcc5a
#
_entry.id   9cbc4842cf56c655845dbedf19ebcc5a
#
_cell.length_a   1.000
_cell.length_b   1.000
_cell.length_c   1.000
_cell.angle_alpha   90.00
_cell.angle_beta   90.00
_cell.angle_gamma   90.00
#
_symmetry.space_group_name_H-M   'P 1'
#
loop_
_entity.id
_entity.type
_entity.pdbx_description
1 polymer ?
#
loop_
_entity_poly.entity_id
_entity_poly.type
_entity_poly.pdbx_seq_one_letter_code
_entity_poly.pdbx_strand_id
1 'polypeptide(L)'
;MLKNVLVVGTGTIGEPLIGLLSDFRDELGIRVFFHKRTPLLDERAKVNSLVKRGANLVVDQDKQDAFRDINHDPATTSGLAFDLADVIIDCTPAGNENKENIYEALNNQKYCATKGKRKTFIAQGSEKGFGLPYAFGINDSALMKSQDSYVQVVSCNTHNICSLVKTLSAGDVDKNFVSGDFTCIRRANDISQNGSFIASPQVGGHGDNIFGTHHAKDAHDLFDTLGIKTNLFSSALKINSQYMHLIWFSIALRAYATEDDILNLLKENKHIALTHKTLTNKVFSFGRDHGYYGRIFNHTVIAQDSLNVSRNHGNTVVTGFCFTPQDGNSLLSSVAATLHGIHGEEYLNKMKVFDQFLFDEI
;
A
#
# COMPACT_ATOMS: atom_id res chain seq x y z
N MET A 1 8.68 -22.10 15.51
CA MET A 1 7.72 -22.70 14.54
C MET A 1 7.44 -21.65 13.48
N LEU A 2 7.49 -22.00 12.18
CA LEU A 2 7.18 -21.06 11.10
C LEU A 2 5.73 -20.59 11.20
N LYS A 3 5.50 -19.32 10.91
CA LYS A 3 4.17 -18.70 10.86
C LYS A 3 3.59 -18.81 9.46
N ASN A 4 2.29 -19.04 9.36
CA ASN A 4 1.61 -19.22 8.08
C ASN A 4 0.93 -17.92 7.65
N VAL A 5 1.27 -17.44 6.46
CA VAL A 5 0.67 -16.27 5.82
C VAL A 5 -0.11 -16.73 4.60
N LEU A 6 -1.38 -16.39 4.53
CA LEU A 6 -2.25 -16.67 3.39
C LEU A 6 -2.57 -15.36 2.65
N VAL A 7 -2.22 -15.29 1.37
CA VAL A 7 -2.62 -14.18 0.49
C VAL A 7 -3.78 -14.64 -0.38
N VAL A 8 -4.91 -13.94 -0.32
CA VAL A 8 -6.12 -14.20 -1.11
C VAL A 8 -6.12 -13.29 -2.33
N GLY A 9 -6.10 -13.87 -3.52
CA GLY A 9 -6.04 -13.15 -4.80
C GLY A 9 -4.63 -12.97 -5.34
N THR A 10 -4.51 -13.07 -6.68
CA THR A 10 -3.25 -12.98 -7.45
C THR A 10 -3.27 -11.85 -8.48
N GLY A 11 -3.99 -10.75 -8.15
CA GLY A 11 -4.06 -9.54 -8.98
C GLY A 11 -2.83 -8.64 -8.84
N THR A 12 -2.99 -7.37 -9.23
CA THR A 12 -1.92 -6.35 -9.30
C THR A 12 -1.12 -6.20 -8.00
N ILE A 13 -1.77 -6.33 -6.84
CA ILE A 13 -1.12 -6.27 -5.53
C ILE A 13 -0.74 -7.67 -5.03
N GLY A 14 -1.63 -8.66 -5.21
CA GLY A 14 -1.43 -10.00 -4.66
C GLY A 14 -0.21 -10.71 -5.24
N GLU A 15 -0.02 -10.69 -6.56
CA GLU A 15 1.11 -11.36 -7.21
C GLU A 15 2.47 -10.87 -6.68
N PRO A 16 2.80 -9.57 -6.72
CA PRO A 16 4.09 -9.10 -6.21
C PRO A 16 4.23 -9.26 -4.70
N LEU A 17 3.13 -9.19 -3.92
CA LEU A 17 3.15 -9.42 -2.49
C LEU A 17 3.48 -10.87 -2.15
N ILE A 18 2.86 -11.85 -2.84
CA ILE A 18 3.17 -13.27 -2.70
C ILE A 18 4.64 -13.51 -3.01
N GLY A 19 5.13 -12.93 -4.12
CA GLY A 19 6.54 -13.03 -4.51
C GLY A 19 7.48 -12.47 -3.45
N LEU A 20 7.20 -11.26 -2.95
CA LEU A 20 8.01 -10.59 -1.93
C LEU A 20 8.09 -11.41 -0.63
N LEU A 21 6.93 -11.83 -0.12
CA LEU A 21 6.88 -12.67 1.09
C LEU A 21 7.59 -14.01 0.90
N SER A 22 7.52 -14.60 -0.31
CA SER A 22 8.14 -15.89 -0.60
C SER A 22 9.66 -15.80 -0.75
N ASP A 23 10.16 -14.74 -1.38
CA ASP A 23 11.60 -14.53 -1.56
C ASP A 23 12.31 -14.27 -0.22
N PHE A 24 11.64 -13.64 0.74
CA PHE A 24 12.17 -13.32 2.06
C PHE A 24 11.63 -14.23 3.18
N ARG A 25 10.97 -15.36 2.85
CA ARG A 25 10.30 -16.23 3.83
C ARG A 25 11.20 -16.73 4.96
N ASP A 26 12.47 -16.98 4.66
CA ASP A 26 13.43 -17.53 5.63
C ASP A 26 13.83 -16.45 6.63
N GLU A 27 14.13 -15.23 6.18
CA GLU A 27 14.45 -14.07 7.03
C GLU A 27 13.25 -13.64 7.88
N LEU A 28 12.04 -13.78 7.33
CA LEU A 28 10.81 -13.42 8.01
C LEU A 28 10.28 -14.53 8.93
N GLY A 29 10.78 -15.76 8.77
CA GLY A 29 10.33 -16.91 9.56
C GLY A 29 8.90 -17.35 9.22
N ILE A 30 8.51 -17.30 7.95
CA ILE A 30 7.15 -17.55 7.49
C ILE A 30 7.07 -18.67 6.45
N ARG A 31 5.86 -19.22 6.31
CA ARG A 31 5.44 -20.05 5.18
C ARG A 31 4.33 -19.30 4.44
N VAL A 32 4.47 -19.18 3.13
CA VAL A 32 3.53 -18.40 2.29
C VAL A 32 2.60 -19.35 1.56
N PHE A 33 1.31 -19.08 1.68
CA PHE A 33 0.21 -19.68 0.92
C PHE A 33 -0.46 -18.61 0.09
N PHE A 34 -0.95 -18.98 -1.09
CA PHE A 34 -1.75 -18.06 -1.89
C PHE A 34 -2.97 -18.75 -2.48
N HIS A 35 -4.12 -18.13 -2.31
CA HIS A 35 -5.40 -18.63 -2.82
C HIS A 35 -5.66 -18.09 -4.22
N LYS A 36 -5.90 -19.02 -5.15
CA LYS A 36 -6.35 -18.71 -6.52
C LYS A 36 -7.67 -19.39 -6.79
N ARG A 37 -8.67 -18.57 -7.12
CA ARG A 37 -10.06 -19.02 -7.32
C ARG A 37 -10.29 -19.73 -8.63
N THR A 38 -9.69 -19.25 -9.73
CA THR A 38 -10.00 -19.69 -11.08
C THR A 38 -8.78 -20.27 -11.80
N PRO A 39 -8.88 -21.49 -12.37
CA PRO A 39 -7.82 -22.09 -13.17
C PRO A 39 -7.81 -21.47 -14.57
N LEU A 40 -6.95 -20.47 -14.81
CA LEU A 40 -6.83 -19.78 -16.08
C LEU A 40 -5.51 -20.16 -16.78
N LEU A 41 -5.58 -20.58 -18.04
CA LEU A 41 -4.41 -20.98 -18.83
C LEU A 41 -3.45 -19.82 -19.09
N ASP A 42 -3.97 -18.62 -19.32
CA ASP A 42 -3.17 -17.40 -19.52
C ASP A 42 -2.44 -16.92 -18.27
N GLU A 43 -2.87 -17.34 -17.07
CA GLU A 43 -2.20 -17.08 -15.81
C GLU A 43 -1.30 -18.22 -15.33
N ARG A 44 -1.17 -19.32 -16.08
CA ARG A 44 -0.37 -20.49 -15.69
C ARG A 44 1.09 -20.15 -15.42
N ALA A 45 1.71 -19.31 -16.24
CA ALA A 45 3.09 -18.87 -16.06
C ALA A 45 3.29 -18.08 -14.74
N LYS A 46 2.32 -17.24 -14.39
CA LYS A 46 2.28 -16.51 -13.11
C LYS A 46 2.27 -17.47 -11.92
N VAL A 47 1.34 -18.40 -11.89
CA VAL A 47 1.21 -19.40 -10.81
C VAL A 47 2.49 -20.22 -10.67
N ASN A 48 3.06 -20.70 -11.78
CA ASN A 48 4.32 -21.44 -11.80
C ASN A 48 5.49 -20.59 -11.22
N SER A 49 5.54 -19.31 -11.57
CA SER A 49 6.57 -18.40 -11.03
C SER A 49 6.46 -18.26 -9.50
N LEU A 50 5.26 -18.11 -8.97
CA LEU A 50 5.03 -18.00 -7.53
C LEU A 50 5.39 -19.30 -6.79
N VAL A 51 4.98 -20.44 -7.33
CA VAL A 51 5.32 -21.76 -6.76
C VAL A 51 6.84 -21.99 -6.78
N LYS A 52 7.52 -21.64 -7.88
CA LYS A 52 8.98 -21.72 -8.00
C LYS A 52 9.72 -20.87 -6.96
N ARG A 53 9.13 -19.76 -6.52
CA ARG A 53 9.67 -18.91 -5.44
C ARG A 53 9.43 -19.48 -4.06
N GLY A 54 8.64 -20.54 -3.92
CA GLY A 54 8.37 -21.24 -2.66
C GLY A 54 6.99 -20.94 -2.06
N ALA A 55 6.11 -20.25 -2.78
CA ALA A 55 4.72 -20.09 -2.37
C ALA A 55 3.92 -21.38 -2.58
N ASN A 56 2.98 -21.66 -1.69
CA ASN A 56 2.14 -22.85 -1.73
C ASN A 56 0.76 -22.49 -2.34
N LEU A 57 0.41 -23.11 -3.47
CA LEU A 57 -0.87 -22.90 -4.13
C LEU A 57 -2.02 -23.48 -3.29
N VAL A 58 -3.04 -22.68 -3.07
CA VAL A 58 -4.29 -23.02 -2.40
C VAL A 58 -5.45 -22.82 -3.35
N VAL A 59 -6.36 -23.78 -3.42
CA VAL A 59 -7.55 -23.72 -4.28
C VAL A 59 -8.79 -24.20 -3.51
N ASP A 60 -9.98 -23.88 -4.01
CA ASP A 60 -11.21 -24.38 -3.45
C ASP A 60 -11.33 -25.90 -3.67
N GLN A 61 -11.97 -26.60 -2.74
CA GLN A 61 -12.07 -28.07 -2.74
C GLN A 61 -12.61 -28.61 -4.05
N ASP A 62 -13.61 -27.97 -4.63
CA ASP A 62 -14.27 -28.34 -5.88
C ASP A 62 -13.48 -27.97 -7.14
N LYS A 63 -12.38 -27.24 -7.01
CA LYS A 63 -11.55 -26.78 -8.14
C LYS A 63 -10.24 -27.56 -8.32
N GLN A 64 -9.90 -28.47 -7.41
CA GLN A 64 -8.61 -29.14 -7.41
C GLN A 64 -8.32 -29.84 -8.75
N ASP A 65 -9.28 -30.58 -9.30
CA ASP A 65 -9.09 -31.32 -10.56
C ASP A 65 -8.90 -30.37 -11.75
N ALA A 66 -9.68 -29.28 -11.81
CA ALA A 66 -9.54 -28.26 -12.86
C ALA A 66 -8.15 -27.56 -12.80
N PHE A 67 -7.53 -27.42 -11.64
CA PHE A 67 -6.15 -26.92 -11.54
C PHE A 67 -5.13 -28.00 -11.97
N ARG A 68 -5.34 -29.28 -11.66
CA ARG A 68 -4.49 -30.39 -12.13
C ARG A 68 -4.54 -30.55 -13.64
N ASP A 69 -5.70 -30.33 -14.27
CA ASP A 69 -5.89 -30.38 -15.72
C ASP A 69 -5.03 -29.34 -16.47
N ILE A 70 -4.66 -28.25 -15.80
CA ILE A 70 -3.73 -27.23 -16.33
C ILE A 70 -2.30 -27.37 -15.76
N ASN A 71 -1.94 -28.53 -15.22
CA ASN A 71 -0.64 -28.85 -14.64
C ASN A 71 -0.26 -28.01 -13.42
N HIS A 72 -1.22 -27.70 -12.57
CA HIS A 72 -0.98 -27.16 -11.22
C HIS A 72 -1.40 -28.19 -10.18
N ASP A 73 -0.49 -28.52 -9.27
CA ASP A 73 -0.80 -29.38 -8.13
C ASP A 73 -1.00 -28.52 -6.88
N PRO A 74 -2.25 -28.35 -6.40
CA PRO A 74 -2.50 -27.56 -5.18
C PRO A 74 -1.89 -28.19 -3.94
N ALA A 75 -1.21 -27.40 -3.13
CA ALA A 75 -0.63 -27.85 -1.87
C ALA A 75 -1.68 -28.16 -0.80
N THR A 76 -2.81 -27.44 -0.84
CA THR A 76 -3.93 -27.62 0.11
C THR A 76 -5.19 -26.93 -0.39
N THR A 77 -6.30 -27.12 0.34
CA THR A 77 -7.58 -26.46 0.06
C THR A 77 -7.75 -25.16 0.84
N SER A 78 -8.63 -24.27 0.36
CA SER A 78 -8.93 -22.97 0.98
C SER A 78 -9.38 -23.11 2.43
N GLY A 79 -10.27 -24.07 2.75
CA GLY A 79 -10.73 -24.29 4.11
C GLY A 79 -9.59 -24.61 5.09
N LEU A 80 -8.69 -25.54 4.72
CA LEU A 80 -7.53 -25.88 5.55
C LEU A 80 -6.53 -24.71 5.64
N ALA A 81 -6.30 -23.96 4.55
CA ALA A 81 -5.39 -22.84 4.56
C ALA A 81 -5.90 -21.69 5.45
N PHE A 82 -7.21 -21.39 5.42
CA PHE A 82 -7.82 -20.40 6.32
C PHE A 82 -7.67 -20.81 7.79
N ASP A 83 -7.83 -22.10 8.10
CA ASP A 83 -7.62 -22.60 9.46
C ASP A 83 -6.18 -22.48 9.94
N LEU A 84 -5.21 -22.82 9.08
CA LEU A 84 -3.79 -22.84 9.41
C LEU A 84 -3.14 -21.44 9.47
N ALA A 85 -3.68 -20.45 8.74
CA ALA A 85 -3.09 -19.14 8.63
C ALA A 85 -3.03 -18.42 9.98
N ASP A 86 -1.90 -17.76 10.24
CA ASP A 86 -1.72 -16.76 11.31
C ASP A 86 -2.17 -15.39 10.85
N VAL A 87 -1.85 -15.06 9.59
CA VAL A 87 -2.21 -13.81 8.93
C VAL A 87 -2.87 -14.12 7.60
N ILE A 88 -3.96 -13.43 7.31
CA ILE A 88 -4.69 -13.51 6.05
C ILE A 88 -4.68 -12.13 5.41
N ILE A 89 -4.16 -12.04 4.18
CA ILE A 89 -4.07 -10.78 3.41
C ILE A 89 -5.01 -10.90 2.23
N ASP A 90 -6.09 -10.12 2.23
CA ASP A 90 -7.04 -10.08 1.13
C ASP A 90 -6.65 -9.01 0.12
N CYS A 91 -6.26 -9.45 -1.07
CA CYS A 91 -5.92 -8.60 -2.22
C CYS A 91 -7.02 -8.62 -3.29
N THR A 92 -8.24 -9.01 -2.93
CA THR A 92 -9.40 -9.01 -3.81
C THR A 92 -10.23 -7.72 -3.64
N PRO A 93 -11.10 -7.37 -4.60
CA PRO A 93 -12.06 -6.28 -4.44
C PRO A 93 -13.30 -6.68 -3.59
N ALA A 94 -13.22 -7.77 -2.84
CA ALA A 94 -14.30 -8.34 -2.02
C ALA A 94 -13.87 -8.50 -0.54
N GLY A 95 -12.88 -7.74 -0.09
CA GLY A 95 -12.32 -7.86 1.25
C GLY A 95 -13.37 -7.68 2.34
N ASN A 96 -14.24 -6.67 2.24
CA ASN A 96 -15.34 -6.46 3.20
C ASN A 96 -16.39 -7.59 3.15
N GLU A 97 -16.75 -8.07 1.95
CA GLU A 97 -17.65 -9.22 1.81
C GLU A 97 -17.03 -10.50 2.41
N ASN A 98 -15.75 -10.74 2.17
CA ASN A 98 -15.02 -11.86 2.76
C ASN A 98 -14.88 -11.73 4.29
N LYS A 99 -14.77 -10.49 4.81
CA LYS A 99 -14.79 -10.23 6.25
C LYS A 99 -16.08 -10.73 6.87
N GLU A 100 -17.22 -10.33 6.33
CA GLU A 100 -18.54 -10.71 6.85
C GLU A 100 -18.80 -12.23 6.71
N ASN A 101 -18.47 -12.81 5.55
CA ASN A 101 -18.83 -14.18 5.22
C ASN A 101 -17.84 -15.23 5.78
N ILE A 102 -16.56 -14.85 5.99
CA ILE A 102 -15.50 -15.81 6.32
C ILE A 102 -14.71 -15.36 7.56
N TYR A 103 -14.18 -14.12 7.55
CA TYR A 103 -13.13 -13.76 8.53
C TYR A 103 -13.71 -13.53 9.93
N GLU A 104 -14.92 -13.03 10.06
CA GLU A 104 -15.58 -12.88 11.37
C GLU A 104 -15.80 -14.24 12.06
N ALA A 105 -16.16 -15.28 11.32
CA ALA A 105 -16.28 -16.62 11.85
C ALA A 105 -14.92 -17.18 12.34
N LEU A 106 -13.84 -16.88 11.62
CA LEU A 106 -12.49 -17.28 12.00
C LEU A 106 -11.90 -16.44 13.16
N ASN A 107 -12.47 -15.27 13.44
CA ASN A 107 -12.00 -14.36 14.50
C ASN A 107 -12.87 -14.43 15.76
N ASN A 108 -13.93 -15.24 15.80
CA ASN A 108 -14.78 -15.32 16.98
C ASN A 108 -14.06 -15.94 18.18
N GLN A 109 -14.48 -15.57 19.40
CA GLN A 109 -13.84 -15.96 20.64
C GLN A 109 -13.78 -17.49 20.81
N LYS A 110 -14.83 -18.22 20.41
CA LYS A 110 -14.89 -19.69 20.51
C LYS A 110 -13.85 -20.35 19.61
N TYR A 111 -13.68 -19.86 18.38
CA TYR A 111 -12.66 -20.35 17.45
C TYR A 111 -11.27 -20.06 17.98
N CYS A 112 -11.01 -18.81 18.41
CA CYS A 112 -9.73 -18.39 18.97
C CYS A 112 -9.35 -19.19 20.23
N ALA A 113 -10.31 -19.44 21.12
CA ALA A 113 -10.09 -20.25 22.32
C ALA A 113 -9.75 -21.69 21.99
N THR A 114 -10.41 -22.30 20.98
CA THR A 114 -10.18 -23.69 20.56
C THR A 114 -8.80 -23.87 19.91
N LYS A 115 -8.35 -22.89 19.10
CA LYS A 115 -7.08 -22.92 18.37
C LYS A 115 -5.92 -22.29 19.15
N GLY A 116 -6.21 -21.64 20.30
CA GLY A 116 -5.20 -20.96 21.13
C GLY A 116 -4.54 -19.75 20.46
N LYS A 117 -5.20 -19.12 19.45
CA LYS A 117 -4.55 -18.18 18.55
C LYS A 117 -5.54 -17.20 17.95
N ARG A 118 -5.18 -15.92 18.02
CA ARG A 118 -5.86 -14.84 17.30
C ARG A 118 -5.21 -14.63 15.94
N LYS A 119 -5.99 -14.43 14.90
CA LYS A 119 -5.51 -14.17 13.53
C LYS A 119 -5.46 -12.66 13.27
N THR A 120 -4.60 -12.27 12.33
CA THR A 120 -4.62 -10.91 11.77
C THR A 120 -5.16 -10.96 10.34
N PHE A 121 -6.05 -10.03 10.02
CA PHE A 121 -6.67 -9.89 8.71
C PHE A 121 -6.28 -8.54 8.13
N ILE A 122 -5.83 -8.53 6.87
CA ILE A 122 -5.34 -7.34 6.19
C ILE A 122 -6.08 -7.22 4.86
N ALA A 123 -6.65 -6.05 4.56
CA ALA A 123 -7.22 -5.74 3.26
C ALA A 123 -6.53 -4.55 2.61
N GLN A 124 -6.74 -4.38 1.31
CA GLN A 124 -6.10 -3.33 0.52
C GLN A 124 -7.01 -2.10 0.35
N GLY A 125 -6.43 -1.01 -0.10
CA GLY A 125 -6.94 0.37 -0.06
C GLY A 125 -8.37 0.66 -0.52
N SER A 126 -9.01 -0.20 -1.35
CA SER A 126 -10.41 -0.03 -1.75
C SER A 126 -11.42 -0.47 -0.68
N GLU A 127 -10.98 -1.29 0.29
CA GLU A 127 -11.83 -1.95 1.27
C GLU A 127 -12.05 -1.07 2.51
N LYS A 128 -12.68 0.11 2.30
CA LYS A 128 -12.94 1.08 3.37
C LYS A 128 -13.79 0.49 4.49
N GLY A 129 -13.39 0.78 5.74
CA GLY A 129 -14.06 0.25 6.92
C GLY A 129 -13.73 -1.20 7.27
N PHE A 130 -12.80 -1.83 6.55
CA PHE A 130 -12.34 -3.18 6.86
C PHE A 130 -11.71 -3.27 8.25
N GLY A 131 -10.87 -2.31 8.63
CA GLY A 131 -10.20 -2.27 9.91
C GLY A 131 -9.42 -0.96 10.10
N LEU A 132 -8.44 -0.97 11.00
CA LEU A 132 -7.56 0.17 11.25
C LEU A 132 -6.86 0.61 9.95
N PRO A 133 -7.05 1.85 9.47
CA PRO A 133 -6.29 2.35 8.33
C PRO A 133 -4.82 2.46 8.70
N TYR A 134 -3.94 1.93 7.83
CA TYR A 134 -2.52 1.82 8.11
C TYR A 134 -1.63 2.17 6.91
N ALA A 135 -0.56 2.89 7.21
CA ALA A 135 0.56 3.16 6.33
C ALA A 135 1.88 3.09 7.11
N PHE A 136 2.78 2.21 6.70
CA PHE A 136 4.09 2.02 7.33
C PHE A 136 4.91 3.32 7.33
N GLY A 137 5.53 3.63 8.46
CA GLY A 137 6.28 4.87 8.63
C GLY A 137 5.42 6.12 8.89
N ILE A 138 4.09 6.01 8.80
CA ILE A 138 3.17 7.13 9.05
C ILE A 138 2.50 6.99 10.42
N ASN A 139 1.74 5.93 10.63
CA ASN A 139 0.95 5.73 11.85
C ASN A 139 1.27 4.41 12.57
N ASP A 140 2.52 3.97 12.59
CA ASP A 140 2.98 2.74 13.24
C ASP A 140 2.57 2.67 14.72
N SER A 141 2.58 3.80 15.42
CA SER A 141 2.17 3.85 16.82
C SER A 141 0.67 3.54 17.02
N ALA A 142 -0.18 3.82 16.04
CA ALA A 142 -1.59 3.42 16.08
C ALA A 142 -1.73 1.90 15.89
N LEU A 143 -0.97 1.32 14.97
CA LEU A 143 -0.93 -0.13 14.77
C LEU A 143 -0.46 -0.87 16.02
N MET A 144 0.63 -0.41 16.65
CA MET A 144 1.20 -1.02 17.87
C MET A 144 0.25 -0.95 19.08
N LYS A 145 -0.58 0.10 19.16
CA LYS A 145 -1.56 0.25 20.24
C LYS A 145 -2.88 -0.48 19.98
N SER A 146 -3.13 -0.84 18.73
CA SER A 146 -4.40 -1.44 18.32
C SER A 146 -4.56 -2.85 18.87
N GLN A 147 -5.75 -3.13 19.39
CA GLN A 147 -6.21 -4.48 19.75
C GLN A 147 -7.08 -5.09 18.64
N ASP A 148 -7.26 -4.38 17.52
CA ASP A 148 -8.04 -4.87 16.40
C ASP A 148 -7.29 -5.97 15.64
N SER A 149 -8.03 -6.96 15.17
CA SER A 149 -7.53 -8.02 14.30
C SER A 149 -7.53 -7.61 12.83
N TYR A 150 -8.18 -6.51 12.48
CA TYR A 150 -8.40 -6.06 11.12
C TYR A 150 -7.60 -4.80 10.81
N VAL A 151 -6.84 -4.84 9.72
CA VAL A 151 -6.01 -3.72 9.24
C VAL A 151 -6.36 -3.44 7.78
N GLN A 152 -6.58 -2.19 7.45
CA GLN A 152 -6.75 -1.73 6.09
C GLN A 152 -5.51 -0.97 5.64
N VAL A 153 -4.71 -1.53 4.76
CA VAL A 153 -3.59 -0.81 4.13
C VAL A 153 -4.16 0.22 3.18
N VAL A 154 -3.85 1.50 3.39
CA VAL A 154 -4.42 2.60 2.59
C VAL A 154 -3.90 2.63 1.15
N SER A 155 -4.54 3.43 0.29
CA SER A 155 -4.16 3.51 -1.13
C SER A 155 -2.79 4.16 -1.37
N CYS A 156 -2.20 3.91 -2.54
CA CYS A 156 -0.89 4.47 -2.89
C CYS A 156 -0.87 6.01 -2.88
N ASN A 157 -1.95 6.68 -3.31
CA ASN A 157 -2.04 8.13 -3.23
C ASN A 157 -2.18 8.63 -1.78
N THR A 158 -2.88 7.90 -0.93
CA THR A 158 -2.98 8.21 0.50
C THR A 158 -1.61 8.11 1.18
N HIS A 159 -0.81 7.07 0.89
CA HIS A 159 0.58 6.98 1.35
C HIS A 159 1.40 8.20 0.94
N ASN A 160 1.30 8.59 -0.34
CA ASN A 160 2.02 9.74 -0.88
C ASN A 160 1.65 11.04 -0.14
N ILE A 161 0.35 11.37 -0.06
CA ILE A 161 -0.14 12.56 0.64
C ILE A 161 0.31 12.58 2.10
N CYS A 162 0.13 11.48 2.83
CA CYS A 162 0.50 11.41 4.25
C CYS A 162 2.01 11.53 4.47
N SER A 163 2.81 10.94 3.58
CA SER A 163 4.27 11.05 3.64
C SER A 163 4.74 12.48 3.43
N LEU A 164 4.17 13.19 2.44
CA LEU A 164 4.44 14.61 2.22
C LEU A 164 4.08 15.46 3.44
N VAL A 165 2.85 15.34 3.94
CA VAL A 165 2.36 16.11 5.09
C VAL A 165 3.25 15.88 6.31
N LYS A 166 3.55 14.63 6.65
CA LYS A 166 4.37 14.28 7.81
C LYS A 166 5.80 14.81 7.67
N THR A 167 6.42 14.62 6.51
CA THR A 167 7.82 15.00 6.29
C THR A 167 7.99 16.50 6.28
N LEU A 168 7.17 17.23 5.52
CA LEU A 168 7.28 18.69 5.43
C LEU A 168 6.91 19.37 6.75
N SER A 169 6.12 18.71 7.60
CA SER A 169 5.84 19.17 8.97
C SER A 169 6.95 18.86 9.97
N ALA A 170 8.11 18.35 9.51
CA ALA A 170 9.21 17.89 10.36
C ALA A 170 8.77 16.86 11.44
N GLY A 171 7.79 16.00 11.09
CA GLY A 171 7.23 14.98 11.96
C GLY A 171 6.17 15.47 12.95
N ASP A 172 6.02 16.77 13.18
CA ASP A 172 5.04 17.35 14.10
C ASP A 172 3.88 18.00 13.33
N VAL A 173 2.99 17.12 12.80
CA VAL A 173 1.86 17.55 11.98
C VAL A 173 0.89 18.43 12.76
N ASP A 174 0.61 18.12 14.02
CA ASP A 174 -0.34 18.86 14.85
C ASP A 174 0.09 20.33 15.05
N LYS A 175 1.38 20.57 15.28
CA LYS A 175 1.89 21.91 15.52
C LYS A 175 2.24 22.68 14.25
N ASN A 176 2.81 22.03 13.24
CA ASN A 176 3.41 22.73 12.11
C ASN A 176 2.51 22.76 10.86
N PHE A 177 1.70 21.74 10.62
CA PHE A 177 0.82 21.70 9.45
C PHE A 177 -0.34 22.68 9.57
N VAL A 178 -0.65 23.41 8.49
CA VAL A 178 -1.78 24.36 8.39
C VAL A 178 -2.85 23.81 7.46
N SER A 179 -2.47 23.54 6.21
CA SER A 179 -3.37 23.02 5.19
C SER A 179 -2.59 22.34 4.06
N GLY A 180 -3.26 21.48 3.32
CA GLY A 180 -2.69 20.85 2.13
C GLY A 180 -3.73 20.65 1.03
N ASP A 181 -3.40 21.15 -0.17
CA ASP A 181 -4.19 20.98 -1.38
C ASP A 181 -3.46 20.07 -2.36
N PHE A 182 -4.18 19.08 -2.91
CA PHE A 182 -3.62 18.06 -3.78
C PHE A 182 -4.45 17.89 -5.04
N THR A 183 -3.78 17.84 -6.19
CA THR A 183 -4.41 17.44 -7.45
C THR A 183 -3.84 16.12 -7.92
N CYS A 184 -4.65 15.05 -7.80
CA CYS A 184 -4.28 13.72 -8.22
C CYS A 184 -4.53 13.54 -9.73
N ILE A 185 -3.46 13.51 -10.51
CA ILE A 185 -3.48 13.25 -11.96
C ILE A 185 -3.33 11.76 -12.15
N ARG A 186 -4.47 11.07 -12.35
CA ARG A 186 -4.54 9.62 -12.36
C ARG A 186 -4.30 9.07 -13.75
N ARG A 187 -3.51 7.99 -13.86
CA ARG A 187 -3.40 7.21 -15.09
C ARG A 187 -4.76 6.62 -15.51
N ALA A 188 -4.87 6.22 -16.76
CA ALA A 188 -6.11 5.69 -17.34
C ALA A 188 -6.61 4.44 -16.62
N ASN A 189 -5.75 3.43 -16.46
CA ASN A 189 -6.05 2.14 -15.82
C ASN A 189 -4.85 1.63 -15.04
N ASP A 190 -5.05 0.65 -14.18
CA ASP A 190 -3.96 -0.13 -13.60
C ASP A 190 -3.28 -0.97 -14.70
N ILE A 191 -1.97 -1.19 -14.57
CA ILE A 191 -1.14 -1.79 -15.64
C ILE A 191 -1.65 -3.17 -16.08
N SER A 192 -2.20 -3.94 -15.14
CA SER A 192 -2.73 -5.28 -15.38
C SER A 192 -4.23 -5.33 -15.68
N GLN A 193 -4.89 -4.17 -15.86
CA GLN A 193 -6.34 -4.09 -16.05
C GLN A 193 -6.69 -3.64 -17.48
N ASN A 194 -7.70 -4.28 -18.04
CA ASN A 194 -8.34 -3.91 -19.31
C ASN A 194 -9.51 -2.98 -19.01
N GLY A 195 -9.24 -1.68 -18.90
CA GLY A 195 -10.28 -0.67 -18.69
C GLY A 195 -10.77 -0.03 -19.98
N SER A 196 -11.76 0.85 -19.85
CA SER A 196 -12.27 1.63 -20.97
C SER A 196 -11.22 2.60 -21.50
N PHE A 197 -11.22 2.81 -22.81
CA PHE A 197 -10.42 3.82 -23.46
C PHE A 197 -10.83 5.23 -22.99
N ILE A 198 -9.85 6.05 -22.65
CA ILE A 198 -10.03 7.46 -22.27
C ILE A 198 -9.46 8.32 -23.41
N ALA A 199 -10.34 8.98 -24.17
CA ALA A 199 -9.94 9.77 -25.34
C ALA A 199 -9.17 11.06 -24.97
N SER A 200 -9.48 11.66 -23.81
CA SER A 200 -8.91 12.93 -23.35
C SER A 200 -8.93 12.99 -21.82
N PRO A 201 -8.23 13.95 -21.17
CA PRO A 201 -8.31 14.14 -19.73
C PRO A 201 -9.76 14.34 -19.26
N GLN A 202 -10.11 13.66 -18.17
CA GLN A 202 -11.44 13.68 -17.56
C GLN A 202 -11.34 14.20 -16.12
N VAL A 203 -12.03 15.29 -15.81
CA VAL A 203 -12.12 15.83 -14.46
C VAL A 203 -13.03 14.96 -13.60
N GLY A 204 -12.61 14.62 -12.41
CA GLY A 204 -13.42 13.96 -11.39
C GLY A 204 -14.28 14.96 -10.62
N GLY A 205 -15.50 14.54 -10.26
CA GLY A 205 -16.34 15.32 -9.35
C GLY A 205 -15.86 15.22 -7.89
N HIS A 206 -16.22 16.22 -7.09
CA HIS A 206 -16.02 16.18 -5.64
C HIS A 206 -17.19 15.43 -4.99
N GLY A 207 -16.90 14.31 -4.33
CA GLY A 207 -17.89 13.50 -3.60
C GLY A 207 -18.05 13.93 -2.14
N ASP A 208 -17.16 14.80 -1.65
CA ASP A 208 -17.15 15.32 -0.29
C ASP A 208 -16.93 16.84 -0.32
N ASN A 209 -17.74 17.58 0.44
CA ASN A 209 -17.70 19.06 0.45
C ASN A 209 -16.49 19.60 1.24
N ILE A 210 -15.92 18.82 2.15
CA ILE A 210 -14.78 19.22 3.00
C ILE A 210 -13.47 18.78 2.36
N PHE A 211 -13.40 17.52 1.93
CA PHE A 211 -12.16 16.88 1.47
C PHE A 211 -12.03 16.83 -0.07
N GLY A 212 -13.10 17.15 -0.81
CA GLY A 212 -13.15 17.04 -2.27
C GLY A 212 -13.23 15.60 -2.75
N THR A 213 -12.11 14.90 -2.84
CA THR A 213 -12.06 13.47 -3.19
C THR A 213 -11.66 12.59 -2.00
N HIS A 214 -11.89 11.28 -2.15
CA HIS A 214 -11.53 10.30 -1.10
C HIS A 214 -10.05 10.32 -0.71
N HIS A 215 -9.14 10.81 -1.54
CA HIS A 215 -7.70 10.80 -1.23
C HIS A 215 -7.36 11.65 -0.01
N ALA A 216 -7.89 12.88 0.07
CA ALA A 216 -7.71 13.74 1.25
C ALA A 216 -8.48 13.20 2.46
N LYS A 217 -9.69 12.65 2.25
CA LYS A 217 -10.48 12.02 3.33
C LYS A 217 -9.74 10.86 3.95
N ASP A 218 -9.22 9.95 3.13
CA ASP A 218 -8.47 8.76 3.61
C ASP A 218 -7.16 9.17 4.32
N ALA A 219 -6.50 10.23 3.86
CA ALA A 219 -5.33 10.77 4.52
C ALA A 219 -5.68 11.42 5.88
N HIS A 220 -6.79 12.16 5.95
CA HIS A 220 -7.31 12.69 7.21
C HIS A 220 -7.64 11.57 8.20
N ASP A 221 -8.34 10.52 7.76
CA ASP A 221 -8.71 9.39 8.59
C ASP A 221 -7.47 8.63 9.11
N LEU A 222 -6.41 8.56 8.30
CA LEU A 222 -5.14 7.98 8.74
C LEU A 222 -4.51 8.79 9.87
N PHE A 223 -4.43 10.13 9.74
CA PHE A 223 -3.91 11.00 10.79
C PHE A 223 -4.82 11.03 12.03
N ASP A 224 -6.13 10.85 11.85
CA ASP A 224 -7.09 10.77 12.97
C ASP A 224 -6.83 9.55 13.87
N THR A 225 -6.24 8.47 13.34
CA THR A 225 -5.78 7.34 14.18
C THR A 225 -4.70 7.73 15.19
N LEU A 226 -4.02 8.85 14.95
CA LEU A 226 -3.02 9.46 15.84
C LEU A 226 -3.59 10.58 16.70
N GLY A 227 -4.90 10.87 16.60
CA GLY A 227 -5.56 12.02 17.23
C GLY A 227 -5.27 13.35 16.57
N ILE A 228 -4.72 13.37 15.35
CA ILE A 228 -4.34 14.57 14.61
C ILE A 228 -5.45 14.92 13.60
N LYS A 229 -6.03 16.11 13.71
CA LYS A 229 -6.99 16.65 12.76
C LYS A 229 -6.26 17.47 11.69
N THR A 230 -6.47 17.13 10.42
CA THR A 230 -5.80 17.77 9.29
C THR A 230 -6.79 18.52 8.40
N ASN A 231 -6.37 19.67 7.89
CA ASN A 231 -7.09 20.45 6.87
C ASN A 231 -6.52 20.08 5.50
N LEU A 232 -7.13 19.08 4.86
CA LEU A 232 -6.71 18.53 3.59
C LEU A 232 -7.83 18.67 2.56
N PHE A 233 -7.46 19.01 1.33
CA PHE A 233 -8.36 18.99 0.20
C PHE A 233 -7.71 18.31 -1.00
N SER A 234 -8.48 17.56 -1.77
CA SER A 234 -7.97 16.96 -3.00
C SER A 234 -8.96 17.03 -4.15
N SER A 235 -8.43 17.25 -5.34
CA SER A 235 -9.11 17.09 -6.62
C SER A 235 -8.47 15.96 -7.39
N ALA A 236 -9.17 15.41 -8.38
CA ALA A 236 -8.63 14.35 -9.22
C ALA A 236 -9.05 14.54 -10.67
N LEU A 237 -8.16 14.17 -11.58
CA LEU A 237 -8.46 13.99 -12.98
C LEU A 237 -7.84 12.68 -13.49
N LYS A 238 -8.47 12.07 -14.48
CA LYS A 238 -7.96 10.92 -15.22
C LYS A 238 -7.38 11.37 -16.54
N ILE A 239 -6.23 10.86 -16.93
CA ILE A 239 -5.59 11.17 -18.21
C ILE A 239 -5.50 9.91 -19.06
N ASN A 240 -5.28 10.09 -20.36
CA ASN A 240 -5.19 9.01 -21.35
C ASN A 240 -3.80 8.34 -21.43
N SER A 241 -2.94 8.57 -20.45
CA SER A 241 -1.64 7.86 -20.34
C SER A 241 -1.67 6.80 -19.23
N GLN A 242 -0.72 5.85 -19.28
CA GLN A 242 -0.68 4.73 -18.36
C GLN A 242 0.34 4.94 -17.21
N TYR A 243 1.41 4.54 -17.23
CA TYR A 243 2.54 4.52 -16.28
C TYR A 243 2.20 4.78 -14.79
N MET A 244 2.34 6.01 -14.28
CA MET A 244 2.23 6.34 -12.85
C MET A 244 1.22 7.47 -12.61
N HIS A 245 0.67 7.53 -11.39
CA HIS A 245 -0.03 8.73 -10.95
C HIS A 245 0.97 9.85 -10.70
N LEU A 246 0.54 11.07 -10.96
CA LEU A 246 1.24 12.30 -10.64
C LEU A 246 0.38 13.10 -9.66
N ILE A 247 1.00 13.72 -8.66
CA ILE A 247 0.30 14.62 -7.73
C ILE A 247 0.98 15.99 -7.80
N TRP A 248 0.21 17.03 -8.05
CA TRP A 248 0.58 18.37 -7.68
C TRP A 248 0.14 18.62 -6.24
N PHE A 249 0.99 19.27 -5.45
CA PHE A 249 0.69 19.59 -4.07
C PHE A 249 1.02 21.03 -3.73
N SER A 250 0.27 21.57 -2.76
CA SER A 250 0.54 22.82 -2.07
C SER A 250 0.31 22.61 -0.58
N ILE A 251 1.38 22.75 0.22
CA ILE A 251 1.33 22.50 1.66
C ILE A 251 1.76 23.77 2.39
N ALA A 252 0.90 24.25 3.28
CA ALA A 252 1.16 25.40 4.14
C ALA A 252 1.63 24.94 5.52
N LEU A 253 2.71 25.53 6.00
CA LEU A 253 3.40 25.21 7.26
C LEU A 253 3.51 26.49 8.12
N ARG A 254 3.35 26.36 9.45
CA ARG A 254 3.53 27.50 10.39
C ARG A 254 4.99 27.92 10.51
N ALA A 255 5.89 26.93 10.59
CA ALA A 255 7.31 27.21 10.73
C ALA A 255 7.88 27.89 9.48
N TYR A 256 8.83 28.80 9.71
CA TYR A 256 9.64 29.32 8.61
C TYR A 256 10.59 28.23 8.12
N ALA A 257 10.68 28.04 6.82
CA ALA A 257 11.63 27.15 6.18
C ALA A 257 12.09 27.74 4.84
N THR A 258 13.35 27.57 4.53
CA THR A 258 13.96 27.87 3.24
C THR A 258 13.82 26.66 2.29
N GLU A 259 14.18 26.83 1.02
CA GLU A 259 14.22 25.72 0.07
C GLU A 259 15.22 24.63 0.50
N ASP A 260 16.38 25.02 1.01
CA ASP A 260 17.38 24.10 1.52
C ASP A 260 16.87 23.30 2.74
N ASP A 261 16.13 23.95 3.66
CA ASP A 261 15.52 23.28 4.80
C ASP A 261 14.51 22.21 4.33
N ILE A 262 13.67 22.56 3.34
CA ILE A 262 12.69 21.63 2.76
C ILE A 262 13.40 20.46 2.06
N LEU A 263 14.42 20.72 1.26
CA LEU A 263 15.20 19.67 0.60
C LEU A 263 15.87 18.72 1.61
N ASN A 264 16.40 19.26 2.71
CA ASN A 264 17.00 18.44 3.76
C ASN A 264 15.94 17.55 4.44
N LEU A 265 14.77 18.07 4.80
CA LEU A 265 13.67 17.26 5.36
C LEU A 265 13.26 16.12 4.42
N LEU A 266 13.20 16.38 3.11
CA LEU A 266 12.86 15.37 2.12
C LEU A 266 13.95 14.28 2.02
N LYS A 267 15.22 14.64 2.04
CA LYS A 267 16.38 13.72 1.99
C LYS A 267 16.52 12.86 3.25
N GLU A 268 16.15 13.37 4.42
CA GLU A 268 16.22 12.63 5.68
C GLU A 268 15.17 11.52 5.77
N ASN A 269 14.09 11.59 5.00
CA ASN A 269 13.05 10.56 5.01
C ASN A 269 13.32 9.48 3.94
N LYS A 270 13.84 8.33 4.35
CA LYS A 270 14.11 7.19 3.46
C LYS A 270 12.91 6.70 2.62
N HIS A 271 11.69 7.05 3.01
CA HIS A 271 10.49 6.72 2.23
C HIS A 271 10.19 7.74 1.12
N ILE A 272 10.99 8.76 0.97
CA ILE A 272 10.92 9.74 -0.12
C ILE A 272 12.15 9.59 -1.00
N ALA A 273 11.94 9.52 -2.31
CA ALA A 273 13.01 9.64 -3.29
C ALA A 273 12.92 10.99 -4.00
N LEU A 274 14.06 11.55 -4.39
CA LEU A 274 14.13 12.74 -5.23
C LEU A 274 14.44 12.33 -6.68
N THR A 275 14.02 13.16 -7.64
CA THR A 275 14.34 12.91 -9.05
C THR A 275 14.41 14.19 -9.86
N HIS A 276 15.33 14.25 -10.85
CA HIS A 276 15.35 15.23 -11.93
C HIS A 276 14.59 14.75 -13.18
N LYS A 277 14.00 13.53 -13.13
CA LYS A 277 13.15 13.04 -14.22
C LYS A 277 11.79 13.73 -14.18
N THR A 278 11.36 14.23 -15.32
CA THR A 278 10.09 14.97 -15.46
C THR A 278 8.97 14.14 -16.10
N LEU A 279 9.30 12.95 -16.61
CA LEU A 279 8.34 12.09 -17.33
C LEU A 279 8.00 10.83 -16.50
N THR A 280 6.71 10.55 -16.35
CA THR A 280 6.21 9.37 -15.62
C THR A 280 6.77 8.04 -16.15
N ASN A 281 6.95 7.92 -17.48
CA ASN A 281 7.53 6.73 -18.09
C ASN A 281 9.01 6.52 -17.74
N LYS A 282 9.80 7.58 -17.52
CA LYS A 282 11.19 7.47 -17.11
C LYS A 282 11.32 7.00 -15.66
N VAL A 283 10.48 7.49 -14.76
CA VAL A 283 10.42 7.01 -13.37
C VAL A 283 9.92 5.58 -13.32
N PHE A 284 8.89 5.25 -14.12
CA PHE A 284 8.39 3.88 -14.26
C PHE A 284 9.46 2.92 -14.78
N SER A 285 10.25 3.32 -15.81
CA SER A 285 11.33 2.50 -16.34
C SER A 285 12.43 2.25 -15.30
N PHE A 286 12.75 3.24 -14.47
CA PHE A 286 13.66 3.04 -13.34
C PHE A 286 13.13 1.95 -12.39
N GLY A 287 11.87 2.03 -12.02
CA GLY A 287 11.24 1.00 -11.18
C GLY A 287 11.27 -0.39 -11.81
N ARG A 288 11.03 -0.50 -13.13
CA ARG A 288 11.16 -1.76 -13.88
C ARG A 288 12.56 -2.35 -13.79
N ASP A 289 13.59 -1.51 -13.92
CA ASP A 289 14.98 -1.95 -14.06
C ASP A 289 15.68 -2.16 -12.70
N HIS A 290 15.28 -1.43 -11.67
CA HIS A 290 15.96 -1.40 -10.36
C HIS A 290 15.06 -1.76 -9.17
N GLY A 291 13.73 -1.64 -9.32
CA GLY A 291 12.78 -1.92 -8.26
C GLY A 291 12.41 -3.41 -8.15
N TYR A 292 11.78 -3.76 -7.06
CA TYR A 292 11.30 -5.11 -6.83
C TYR A 292 10.03 -5.40 -7.65
N TYR A 293 10.03 -6.39 -8.51
CA TYR A 293 8.92 -6.66 -9.46
C TYR A 293 8.52 -5.41 -10.28
N GLY A 294 9.49 -4.57 -10.61
CA GLY A 294 9.26 -3.31 -11.29
C GLY A 294 8.63 -2.21 -10.43
N ARG A 295 8.68 -2.34 -9.10
CA ARG A 295 8.07 -1.40 -8.17
C ARG A 295 9.11 -0.71 -7.31
N ILE A 296 8.89 0.58 -7.08
CA ILE A 296 9.63 1.43 -6.15
C ILE A 296 8.86 1.41 -4.82
N PHE A 297 9.53 1.16 -3.70
CA PHE A 297 8.88 1.04 -2.39
C PHE A 297 8.77 2.35 -1.63
N ASN A 298 9.42 3.41 -2.08
CA ASN A 298 9.23 4.74 -1.51
C ASN A 298 7.75 5.16 -1.55
N HIS A 299 7.32 5.97 -0.62
CA HIS A 299 5.95 6.49 -0.58
C HIS A 299 5.68 7.47 -1.71
N THR A 300 6.69 8.29 -2.04
CA THR A 300 6.62 9.30 -3.08
C THR A 300 7.98 9.49 -3.74
N VAL A 301 7.96 9.96 -4.98
CA VAL A 301 9.14 10.39 -5.74
C VAL A 301 8.94 11.84 -6.12
N ILE A 302 9.71 12.75 -5.53
CA ILE A 302 9.57 14.19 -5.73
C ILE A 302 10.32 14.63 -6.99
N ALA A 303 9.64 15.33 -7.90
CA ALA A 303 10.28 16.02 -9.01
C ALA A 303 10.97 17.29 -8.47
N GLN A 304 12.25 17.19 -8.12
CA GLN A 304 13.00 18.21 -7.38
C GLN A 304 12.95 19.59 -8.08
N ASP A 305 13.11 19.63 -9.40
CA ASP A 305 13.12 20.87 -10.18
C ASP A 305 11.74 21.58 -10.22
N SER A 306 10.68 20.94 -9.70
CA SER A 306 9.35 21.52 -9.58
C SER A 306 9.05 22.11 -8.21
N LEU A 307 9.96 21.96 -7.25
CA LEU A 307 9.77 22.49 -5.91
C LEU A 307 9.85 24.03 -5.92
N ASN A 308 8.96 24.64 -5.16
CA ASN A 308 9.00 26.07 -4.89
C ASN A 308 8.59 26.32 -3.45
N VAL A 309 9.36 27.15 -2.76
CA VAL A 309 9.10 27.54 -1.38
C VAL A 309 8.82 29.05 -1.35
N SER A 310 7.67 29.43 -0.88
CA SER A 310 7.21 30.83 -0.82
C SER A 310 6.62 31.17 0.54
N ARG A 311 6.31 32.46 0.76
CA ARG A 311 5.63 32.92 1.98
C ARG A 311 4.25 33.45 1.62
N ASN A 312 3.23 32.99 2.35
CA ASN A 312 1.88 33.47 2.18
C ASN A 312 1.19 33.59 3.55
N HIS A 313 0.66 34.77 3.87
CA HIS A 313 -0.04 35.07 5.13
C HIS A 313 0.71 34.59 6.38
N GLY A 314 2.04 34.77 6.41
CA GLY A 314 2.88 34.36 7.53
C GLY A 314 3.31 32.89 7.54
N ASN A 315 2.73 32.05 6.69
CA ASN A 315 3.07 30.64 6.55
C ASN A 315 4.13 30.40 5.46
N THR A 316 4.92 29.34 5.63
CA THR A 316 5.71 28.78 4.52
C THR A 316 4.80 27.95 3.66
N VAL A 317 4.81 28.16 2.34
CA VAL A 317 4.03 27.35 1.38
C VAL A 317 5.00 26.63 0.46
N VAL A 318 4.92 25.30 0.48
CA VAL A 318 5.71 24.43 -0.37
C VAL A 318 4.83 23.87 -1.46
N THR A 319 5.18 24.09 -2.72
CA THR A 319 4.47 23.54 -3.88
C THR A 319 5.40 22.70 -4.73
N GLY A 320 4.86 21.73 -5.46
CA GLY A 320 5.64 20.89 -6.36
C GLY A 320 4.83 19.78 -6.99
N PHE A 321 5.53 18.96 -7.77
CA PHE A 321 4.99 17.72 -8.32
C PHE A 321 5.73 16.51 -7.75
N CYS A 322 5.00 15.41 -7.59
CA CYS A 322 5.57 14.13 -7.23
C CYS A 322 4.88 12.98 -7.97
N PHE A 323 5.61 11.91 -8.16
CA PHE A 323 5.09 10.66 -8.71
C PHE A 323 4.71 9.72 -7.58
N THR A 324 3.58 9.02 -7.72
CA THR A 324 3.18 7.99 -6.78
C THR A 324 3.71 6.64 -7.27
N PRO A 325 4.65 6.01 -6.54
CA PRO A 325 5.13 4.65 -6.85
C PRO A 325 4.00 3.66 -6.60
N GLN A 326 3.30 3.34 -7.66
CA GLN A 326 2.10 2.53 -7.56
C GLN A 326 2.43 1.11 -7.10
N ASP A 327 1.62 0.63 -6.18
CA ASP A 327 1.65 -0.64 -5.47
C ASP A 327 2.86 -0.81 -4.52
N GLY A 328 4.02 -0.24 -4.79
CA GLY A 328 5.23 -0.46 -3.99
C GLY A 328 5.08 -0.05 -2.53
N ASN A 329 4.55 1.15 -2.26
CA ASN A 329 4.29 1.62 -0.90
C ASN A 329 3.22 0.79 -0.17
N SER A 330 2.18 0.35 -0.87
CA SER A 330 1.14 -0.53 -0.31
C SER A 330 1.67 -1.94 -0.03
N LEU A 331 2.57 -2.46 -0.88
CA LEU A 331 3.26 -3.74 -0.62
C LEU A 331 4.07 -3.67 0.66
N LEU A 332 4.87 -2.62 0.83
CA LEU A 332 5.69 -2.41 2.02
C LEU A 332 4.84 -2.35 3.29
N SER A 333 3.72 -1.61 3.26
CA SER A 333 2.78 -1.53 4.38
C SER A 333 2.06 -2.85 4.65
N SER A 334 1.74 -3.63 3.62
CA SER A 334 1.14 -4.96 3.78
C SER A 334 2.10 -5.94 4.46
N VAL A 335 3.38 -5.88 4.10
CA VAL A 335 4.43 -6.67 4.78
C VAL A 335 4.58 -6.22 6.23
N ALA A 336 4.62 -4.91 6.50
CA ALA A 336 4.75 -4.38 7.86
C ALA A 336 3.57 -4.81 8.76
N ALA A 337 2.33 -4.68 8.28
CA ALA A 337 1.14 -5.17 8.99
C ALA A 337 1.18 -6.69 9.23
N THR A 338 1.65 -7.46 8.25
CA THR A 338 1.84 -8.91 8.36
C THR A 338 2.85 -9.25 9.46
N LEU A 339 4.01 -8.60 9.44
CA LEU A 339 5.06 -8.86 10.42
C LEU A 339 4.66 -8.40 11.82
N HIS A 340 3.90 -7.30 11.94
CA HIS A 340 3.33 -6.89 13.23
C HIS A 340 2.38 -7.97 13.77
N GLY A 341 1.49 -8.52 12.96
CA GLY A 341 0.59 -9.61 13.34
C GLY A 341 1.31 -10.89 13.78
N ILE A 342 2.55 -11.10 13.32
CA ILE A 342 3.36 -12.29 13.63
C ILE A 342 4.33 -12.07 14.79
N HIS A 343 5.01 -10.93 14.81
CA HIS A 343 6.15 -10.63 15.69
C HIS A 343 5.89 -9.51 16.70
N GLY A 344 4.69 -8.88 16.69
CA GLY A 344 4.41 -7.72 17.53
C GLY A 344 5.38 -6.57 17.24
N GLU A 345 5.87 -5.90 18.27
CA GLU A 345 6.74 -4.72 18.15
C GLU A 345 8.09 -4.99 17.46
N GLU A 346 8.55 -6.25 17.43
CA GLU A 346 9.81 -6.63 16.75
C GLU A 346 9.73 -6.49 15.21
N TYR A 347 8.53 -6.27 14.65
CA TYR A 347 8.36 -6.14 13.20
C TYR A 347 9.23 -5.05 12.59
N LEU A 348 9.46 -3.93 13.29
CA LEU A 348 10.32 -2.83 12.81
C LEU A 348 11.74 -3.29 12.48
N ASN A 349 12.29 -4.22 13.28
CA ASN A 349 13.61 -4.79 12.99
C ASN A 349 13.58 -5.71 11.76
N LYS A 350 12.51 -6.46 11.60
CA LYS A 350 12.31 -7.33 10.43
C LYS A 350 12.13 -6.54 9.14
N MET A 351 11.52 -5.35 9.20
CA MET A 351 11.32 -4.49 8.04
C MET A 351 12.62 -3.97 7.42
N LYS A 352 13.72 -3.92 8.17
CA LYS A 352 15.01 -3.41 7.67
C LYS A 352 15.55 -4.16 6.45
N VAL A 353 15.18 -5.42 6.24
CA VAL A 353 15.59 -6.20 5.07
C VAL A 353 15.09 -5.60 3.75
N PHE A 354 14.01 -4.81 3.82
CA PHE A 354 13.40 -4.15 2.66
C PHE A 354 13.97 -2.77 2.36
N ASP A 355 14.83 -2.22 3.22
CA ASP A 355 15.47 -0.92 3.01
C ASP A 355 16.29 -0.89 1.70
N GLN A 356 16.77 -2.04 1.23
CA GLN A 356 17.47 -2.19 -0.06
C GLN A 356 16.61 -1.84 -1.30
N PHE A 357 15.29 -1.73 -1.16
CA PHE A 357 14.35 -1.36 -2.22
C PHE A 357 13.83 0.07 -2.10
N LEU A 358 14.39 0.84 -1.16
CA LEU A 358 14.17 2.26 -1.03
C LEU A 358 15.31 3.01 -1.72
N PHE A 359 14.97 4.06 -2.43
CA PHE A 359 15.93 4.86 -3.20
C PHE A 359 15.96 6.29 -2.65
N ASP A 360 17.13 6.87 -2.54
CA ASP A 360 17.29 8.29 -2.20
C ASP A 360 17.08 9.15 -3.46
N GLU A 361 17.54 8.66 -4.61
CA GLU A 361 17.45 9.32 -5.92
C GLU A 361 17.01 8.33 -7.00
N ILE A 362 16.17 8.83 -7.92
CA ILE A 362 15.64 8.05 -9.05
C ILE A 362 15.89 8.75 -10.38
#